data_e832545a828159c4b8e23cd8a799071f
#
_entry.id   e832545a828159c4b8e23cd8a799071f
#
_cell.length_a   1.000
_cell.length_b   1.000
_cell.length_c   1.000
_cell.angle_alpha   90.00
_cell.angle_beta   90.00
_cell.angle_gamma   90.00
#
_symmetry.space_group_name_H-M   'P 1'
#
loop_
_entity.id
_entity.type
_entity.pdbx_description
1 polymer ?
#
loop_
_entity_poly.entity_id
_entity_poly.type
_entity_poly.pdbx_seq_one_letter_code
_entity_poly.pdbx_strand_id
1 'polypeptide(L)'
;LLVGISFTMKAQDSLSLFKTLSNQYSQERAFRNNYYYNPASMSGYSSSSFSEFGVGYHDNKEKVYRQQLGNGSKGLTVEARSFQKLKPNRFVWGNASYQNLKTGSVKWNETLDYERIAPYITADSVGGKLNLERYQFAGGYLQNMNRWTVAGQISYSAQMGYRSKDPRMKSTTSDLRVNAGVSYKVFREYEVGIFGEFNKYTQNNSVQFQSLLGRPYVYMMSGFGFSNYLFNGGTRPANTYEEFAYKGGIQISNKQGKDFYFQAAAGTSNNIKGDNETNSYFDLSELKNETFELEGAKFFNVAEKHRLGISAGYSASRKTGSEYGYSMNTASLSQLFKREAYRRENYTASVKGLYQYSQDNFTITATPFFEYEEIKERRLYPNSGQKFVYSYFGLNADYRQKISNSQVLTFQPYFYKRTVNKSINALSTAGNAAVDEWVLQDYLFQASDITTFGTVLRYDFKLKKLPAFFVGAQYQTQKIQKKNNNFAGASIGITF
;
A
#
# COMPACT_ATOMS: atom_id res chain seq x y z
N LEU A 1 23.70 -7.60 -18.92
CA LEU A 1 23.25 -7.71 -20.31
C LEU A 1 22.16 -6.68 -20.55
N LEU A 2 22.51 -5.51 -21.10
CA LEU A 2 21.56 -4.49 -21.58
C LEU A 2 21.05 -4.96 -22.94
N VAL A 3 19.87 -5.54 -22.97
CA VAL A 3 19.17 -5.80 -24.24
C VAL A 3 18.56 -4.48 -24.68
N GLY A 4 19.19 -3.84 -25.65
CA GLY A 4 18.67 -2.67 -26.36
C GLY A 4 17.45 -3.05 -27.18
N ILE A 5 16.25 -2.91 -26.63
CA ILE A 5 15.01 -2.99 -27.40
C ILE A 5 14.81 -1.64 -28.06
N SER A 6 15.22 -1.52 -29.32
CA SER A 6 14.91 -0.36 -30.16
C SER A 6 13.43 -0.40 -30.56
N PHE A 7 12.60 0.32 -29.80
CA PHE A 7 11.24 0.58 -30.26
C PHE A 7 11.29 1.63 -31.37
N THR A 8 10.99 1.24 -32.60
CA THR A 8 10.64 2.19 -33.67
C THR A 8 9.30 2.82 -33.31
N MET A 9 9.34 3.96 -32.60
CA MET A 9 8.16 4.76 -32.33
C MET A 9 7.69 5.42 -33.65
N LYS A 10 6.59 4.94 -34.21
CA LYS A 10 5.83 5.74 -35.18
C LYS A 10 5.38 7.01 -34.45
N ALA A 11 5.63 8.16 -35.09
CA ALA A 11 5.17 9.43 -34.59
C ALA A 11 3.65 9.36 -34.37
N GLN A 12 3.26 9.31 -33.11
CA GLN A 12 1.87 9.44 -32.69
C GLN A 12 1.45 10.90 -32.87
N ASP A 13 0.23 11.14 -33.27
CA ASP A 13 -0.34 12.48 -33.41
C ASP A 13 0.18 13.45 -32.38
N SER A 14 0.61 14.63 -32.81
CA SER A 14 1.33 15.60 -31.98
C SER A 14 0.39 16.29 -30.97
N LEU A 15 -0.05 15.53 -29.97
CA LEU A 15 -0.68 16.14 -28.80
C LEU A 15 0.36 17.06 -28.14
N SER A 16 -0.07 18.27 -27.76
CA SER A 16 0.80 19.16 -26.98
C SER A 16 1.23 18.46 -25.68
N LEU A 17 2.42 18.76 -25.18
CA LEU A 17 2.92 18.21 -23.91
C LEU A 17 1.89 18.35 -22.79
N PHE A 18 1.20 19.49 -22.71
CA PHE A 18 0.14 19.73 -21.74
C PHE A 18 -1.01 18.72 -21.83
N LYS A 19 -1.50 18.41 -23.04
CA LYS A 19 -2.58 17.42 -23.23
C LYS A 19 -2.11 16.01 -22.91
N THR A 20 -0.88 15.65 -23.27
CA THR A 20 -0.27 14.36 -22.93
C THR A 20 -0.20 14.17 -21.43
N LEU A 21 0.34 15.15 -20.69
CA LEU A 21 0.46 15.09 -19.22
C LEU A 21 -0.91 15.14 -18.54
N SER A 22 -1.88 15.91 -19.07
CA SER A 22 -3.23 15.96 -18.52
C SER A 22 -3.95 14.61 -18.66
N ASN A 23 -3.73 13.87 -19.74
CA ASN A 23 -4.22 12.51 -19.89
C ASN A 23 -3.49 11.52 -19.01
N GLN A 24 -2.15 11.61 -18.92
CA GLN A 24 -1.30 10.71 -18.14
C GLN A 24 -1.49 10.87 -16.63
N TYR A 25 -1.75 12.08 -16.14
CA TYR A 25 -1.95 12.42 -14.73
C TYR A 25 -3.35 12.96 -14.45
N SER A 26 -4.37 12.40 -15.12
CA SER A 26 -5.76 12.79 -14.91
C SER A 26 -6.19 12.58 -13.45
N GLN A 27 -6.60 13.66 -12.80
CA GLN A 27 -7.10 13.61 -11.42
C GLN A 27 -8.45 12.88 -11.33
N GLU A 28 -9.29 12.97 -12.37
CA GLU A 28 -10.49 12.17 -12.46
C GLU A 28 -10.20 10.66 -12.49
N ARG A 29 -9.11 10.24 -13.17
CA ARG A 29 -8.68 8.85 -13.16
C ARG A 29 -8.16 8.44 -11.78
N ALA A 30 -7.38 9.30 -11.12
CA ALA A 30 -6.93 9.07 -9.74
C ALA A 30 -8.12 8.96 -8.76
N PHE A 31 -9.16 9.78 -8.95
CA PHE A 31 -10.41 9.72 -8.19
C PHE A 31 -11.14 8.38 -8.36
N ARG A 32 -11.04 7.75 -9.54
CA ARG A 32 -11.62 6.45 -9.88
C ARG A 32 -10.62 5.29 -9.76
N ASN A 33 -9.56 5.40 -8.98
CA ASN A 33 -8.48 4.40 -8.99
C ASN A 33 -8.98 2.98 -8.70
N ASN A 34 -9.91 2.80 -7.78
CA ASN A 34 -10.45 1.49 -7.41
C ASN A 34 -11.29 0.83 -8.53
N TYR A 35 -11.88 1.63 -9.43
CA TYR A 35 -12.56 1.13 -10.62
C TYR A 35 -11.63 0.24 -11.48
N TYR A 36 -10.34 0.58 -11.56
CA TYR A 36 -9.34 -0.13 -12.34
C TYR A 36 -8.76 -1.37 -11.64
N TYR A 37 -9.27 -1.71 -10.44
CA TYR A 37 -8.93 -2.97 -9.80
C TYR A 37 -9.39 -4.18 -10.63
N ASN A 38 -10.54 -4.08 -11.29
CA ASN A 38 -10.92 -4.98 -12.37
C ASN A 38 -10.06 -4.69 -13.61
N PRO A 39 -9.14 -5.61 -14.04
CA PRO A 39 -8.29 -5.35 -15.19
C PRO A 39 -9.07 -5.14 -16.50
N ALA A 40 -10.31 -5.65 -16.61
CA ALA A 40 -11.18 -5.40 -17.76
C ALA A 40 -11.59 -3.92 -17.90
N SER A 41 -11.50 -3.12 -16.82
CA SER A 41 -11.78 -1.68 -16.85
C SER A 41 -10.64 -0.84 -17.43
N MET A 42 -9.46 -1.43 -17.65
CA MET A 42 -8.28 -0.73 -18.18
C MET A 42 -8.43 -0.19 -19.61
N SER A 43 -9.45 -0.61 -20.35
CA SER A 43 -9.79 -0.01 -21.67
C SER A 43 -10.09 1.49 -21.57
N GLY A 44 -10.67 1.94 -20.46
CA GLY A 44 -10.98 3.34 -20.15
C GLY A 44 -9.88 4.10 -19.40
N TYR A 45 -8.72 3.48 -19.14
CA TYR A 45 -7.67 4.02 -18.28
C TYR A 45 -7.01 5.28 -18.85
N SER A 46 -6.65 5.28 -20.12
CA SER A 46 -6.05 6.44 -20.79
C SER A 46 -6.53 6.54 -22.23
N SER A 47 -6.71 7.78 -22.71
CA SER A 47 -7.03 8.06 -24.11
C SER A 47 -5.84 7.87 -25.04
N SER A 48 -4.60 7.98 -24.54
CA SER A 48 -3.34 7.87 -25.29
C SER A 48 -2.39 6.89 -24.64
N SER A 49 -1.48 6.33 -25.41
CA SER A 49 -0.32 5.60 -24.90
C SER A 49 0.64 6.55 -24.19
N PHE A 50 1.33 6.04 -23.18
CA PHE A 50 2.40 6.77 -22.50
C PHE A 50 3.39 5.80 -21.88
N SER A 51 4.62 6.28 -21.67
CA SER A 51 5.64 5.62 -20.85
C SER A 51 6.39 6.66 -20.05
N GLU A 52 6.82 6.30 -18.86
CA GLU A 52 7.61 7.15 -17.99
C GLU A 52 8.68 6.35 -17.29
N PHE A 53 9.84 6.92 -17.15
CA PHE A 53 10.94 6.43 -16.33
C PHE A 53 11.40 7.54 -15.41
N GLY A 54 11.58 7.24 -14.14
CA GLY A 54 12.00 8.20 -13.13
C GLY A 54 12.95 7.63 -12.09
N VAL A 55 13.77 8.50 -11.54
CA VAL A 55 14.66 8.23 -10.41
C VAL A 55 14.37 9.29 -9.35
N GLY A 56 14.14 8.85 -8.13
CA GLY A 56 13.84 9.72 -6.99
C GLY A 56 14.68 9.37 -5.77
N TYR A 57 14.94 10.36 -4.95
CA TYR A 57 15.52 10.21 -3.62
C TYR A 57 14.63 10.91 -2.60
N HIS A 58 14.46 10.30 -1.44
CA HIS A 58 13.72 10.90 -0.34
C HIS A 58 14.43 10.75 1.00
N ASP A 59 14.12 11.65 1.93
CA ASP A 59 14.51 11.62 3.33
C ASP A 59 13.27 11.94 4.19
N ASN A 60 12.80 10.94 4.95
CA ASN A 60 11.71 11.05 5.91
C ASN A 60 12.29 10.98 7.33
N LYS A 61 11.97 11.98 8.16
CA LYS A 61 12.44 12.09 9.54
C LYS A 61 11.24 12.21 10.48
N GLU A 62 11.09 11.25 11.37
CA GLU A 62 9.99 11.19 12.30
C GLU A 62 10.46 11.35 13.74
N LYS A 63 9.95 12.37 14.44
CA LYS A 63 10.19 12.60 15.87
C LYS A 63 9.17 11.88 16.75
N VAL A 64 7.99 11.62 16.20
CA VAL A 64 6.93 10.82 16.84
C VAL A 64 6.59 9.69 15.87
N TYR A 65 6.82 8.47 16.28
CA TYR A 65 6.72 7.29 15.43
C TYR A 65 6.35 6.04 16.23
N ARG A 66 5.87 5.03 15.54
CA ARG A 66 5.67 3.69 16.09
C ARG A 66 7.02 2.95 16.06
N GLN A 67 7.51 2.48 17.21
CA GLN A 67 8.85 1.91 17.32
C GLN A 67 9.08 0.73 16.36
N GLN A 68 8.07 -0.09 16.12
CA GLN A 68 8.12 -1.23 15.21
C GLN A 68 8.21 -0.84 13.71
N LEU A 69 7.95 0.42 13.36
CA LEU A 69 8.07 0.95 12.01
C LEU A 69 9.32 1.82 11.80
N GLY A 70 9.97 2.26 12.92
CA GLY A 70 11.16 3.10 12.90
C GLY A 70 10.87 4.60 12.78
N ASN A 71 11.93 5.41 12.88
CA ASN A 71 11.86 6.87 12.97
C ASN A 71 12.02 7.58 11.62
N GLY A 72 11.57 6.94 10.55
CA GLY A 72 11.64 7.43 9.20
C GLY A 72 12.66 6.70 8.34
N SER A 73 12.62 6.95 7.05
CA SER A 73 13.42 6.25 6.04
C SER A 73 14.00 7.20 5.02
N LYS A 74 15.11 6.82 4.42
CA LYS A 74 15.73 7.53 3.29
C LYS A 74 16.29 6.57 2.26
N GLY A 75 16.29 6.99 1.01
CA GLY A 75 16.90 6.19 -0.05
C GLY A 75 16.43 6.51 -1.46
N LEU A 76 16.85 5.66 -2.35
CA LEU A 76 16.64 5.76 -3.79
C LEU A 76 15.43 4.93 -4.23
N THR A 77 14.67 5.48 -5.16
CA THR A 77 13.63 4.77 -5.91
C THR A 77 13.84 4.96 -7.39
N VAL A 78 13.76 3.87 -8.16
CA VAL A 78 13.75 3.88 -9.63
C VAL A 78 12.43 3.30 -10.07
N GLU A 79 11.73 3.97 -10.96
CA GLU A 79 10.39 3.56 -11.42
C GLU A 79 10.27 3.66 -12.92
N ALA A 80 9.61 2.69 -13.52
CA ALA A 80 9.17 2.71 -14.90
C ALA A 80 7.70 2.30 -14.97
N ARG A 81 6.91 2.99 -15.78
CA ARG A 81 5.51 2.64 -16.03
C ARG A 81 5.14 2.90 -17.47
N SER A 82 4.26 2.08 -18.00
CA SER A 82 3.80 2.19 -19.39
C SER A 82 2.35 1.74 -19.52
N PHE A 83 1.63 2.40 -20.39
CA PHE A 83 0.33 2.00 -20.89
C PHE A 83 0.31 2.17 -22.40
N GLN A 84 0.04 1.11 -23.14
CA GLN A 84 0.14 1.10 -24.59
C GLN A 84 -1.16 0.60 -25.22
N LYS A 85 -1.66 1.35 -26.18
CA LYS A 85 -2.70 0.91 -27.12
C LYS A 85 -2.05 0.28 -28.33
N LEU A 86 -2.01 -1.07 -28.36
CA LEU A 86 -1.44 -1.80 -29.48
C LEU A 86 -2.33 -1.74 -30.72
N LYS A 87 -3.64 -1.82 -30.49
CA LYS A 87 -4.72 -1.69 -31.50
C LYS A 87 -5.95 -1.03 -30.86
N PRO A 88 -6.95 -0.60 -31.59
CA PRO A 88 -8.17 -0.02 -31.02
C PRO A 88 -8.84 -0.90 -29.96
N ASN A 89 -8.64 -2.21 -30.02
CA ASN A 89 -9.24 -3.20 -29.14
C ASN A 89 -8.23 -3.97 -28.27
N ARG A 90 -6.93 -3.60 -28.24
CA ARG A 90 -5.87 -4.29 -27.49
C ARG A 90 -5.01 -3.31 -26.71
N PHE A 91 -4.86 -3.57 -25.43
CA PHE A 91 -4.10 -2.73 -24.51
C PHE A 91 -3.13 -3.58 -23.70
N VAL A 92 -1.97 -3.02 -23.44
CA VAL A 92 -0.99 -3.58 -22.50
C VAL A 92 -0.54 -2.48 -21.54
N TRP A 93 -0.26 -2.85 -20.32
CA TRP A 93 0.30 -1.94 -19.32
C TRP A 93 1.30 -2.69 -18.44
N GLY A 94 2.14 -1.94 -17.79
CA GLY A 94 3.07 -2.50 -16.84
C GLY A 94 3.80 -1.44 -16.06
N ASN A 95 4.36 -1.86 -14.96
CA ASN A 95 5.26 -1.06 -14.14
C ASN A 95 6.36 -1.92 -13.57
N ALA A 96 7.52 -1.30 -13.34
CA ALA A 96 8.64 -1.87 -12.64
C ALA A 96 9.17 -0.84 -11.65
N SER A 97 9.56 -1.26 -10.44
CA SER A 97 10.24 -0.38 -9.51
C SER A 97 11.33 -1.11 -8.74
N TYR A 98 12.37 -0.35 -8.38
CA TYR A 98 13.42 -0.74 -7.46
C TYR A 98 13.54 0.29 -6.37
N GLN A 99 13.64 -0.15 -5.14
CA GLN A 99 13.83 0.69 -3.97
C GLN A 99 15.01 0.19 -3.14
N ASN A 100 15.87 1.11 -2.71
CA ASN A 100 16.93 0.86 -1.73
C ASN A 100 16.79 1.88 -0.62
N LEU A 101 16.30 1.44 0.53
CA LEU A 101 15.89 2.28 1.65
C LEU A 101 16.65 1.92 2.92
N LYS A 102 16.84 2.92 3.78
CA LYS A 102 17.39 2.75 5.13
C LYS A 102 16.43 3.38 6.12
N THR A 103 15.83 2.54 6.97
CA THR A 103 14.92 2.96 8.06
C THR A 103 15.69 2.98 9.38
N GLY A 104 15.58 4.07 10.12
CA GLY A 104 16.25 4.22 11.41
C GLY A 104 15.43 3.66 12.57
N SER A 105 16.12 3.24 13.65
CA SER A 105 15.52 2.96 14.97
C SER A 105 14.30 2.04 14.97
N VAL A 106 14.32 0.98 14.14
CA VAL A 106 13.27 -0.05 14.18
C VAL A 106 13.50 -0.93 15.39
N LYS A 107 12.57 -0.95 16.36
CA LYS A 107 12.55 -1.80 17.54
C LYS A 107 11.28 -2.65 17.56
N TRP A 108 11.27 -3.71 18.34
CA TRP A 108 10.10 -4.58 18.50
C TRP A 108 9.56 -5.16 17.19
N ASN A 109 10.43 -5.27 16.19
CA ASN A 109 10.07 -5.86 14.91
C ASN A 109 11.31 -6.37 14.17
N GLU A 110 11.37 -7.67 13.95
CA GLU A 110 12.38 -8.39 13.18
C GLU A 110 11.84 -8.90 11.84
N THR A 111 10.70 -8.36 11.38
CA THR A 111 9.99 -8.83 10.19
C THR A 111 9.79 -7.72 9.18
N LEU A 112 9.43 -8.07 7.96
CA LEU A 112 8.92 -7.16 6.94
C LEU A 112 7.38 -7.19 6.93
N ASP A 113 6.77 -6.24 6.20
CA ASP A 113 5.33 -6.17 5.99
C ASP A 113 4.50 -6.28 7.29
N TYR A 114 4.93 -5.52 8.33
CA TYR A 114 4.36 -5.54 9.68
C TYR A 114 2.84 -5.56 9.72
N GLU A 115 2.16 -4.66 9.00
CA GLU A 115 0.70 -4.55 9.02
C GLU A 115 -0.01 -5.79 8.44
N ARG A 116 0.67 -6.56 7.59
CA ARG A 116 0.15 -7.80 7.01
C ARG A 116 0.11 -8.93 8.01
N ILE A 117 1.21 -9.10 8.77
CA ILE A 117 1.44 -10.26 9.63
C ILE A 117 1.17 -10.00 11.12
N ALA A 118 1.09 -8.71 11.54
CA ALA A 118 0.75 -8.38 12.92
C ALA A 118 -0.61 -8.96 13.31
N PRO A 119 -0.74 -9.53 14.55
CA PRO A 119 0.15 -9.35 15.71
C PRO A 119 1.26 -10.41 15.84
N TYR A 120 1.34 -11.39 14.95
CA TYR A 120 2.22 -12.55 15.08
C TYR A 120 3.64 -12.31 14.52
N ILE A 121 4.28 -11.26 14.99
CA ILE A 121 5.63 -10.87 14.55
C ILE A 121 6.72 -11.56 15.39
N THR A 122 7.97 -11.49 14.90
CA THR A 122 9.17 -11.75 15.69
C THR A 122 9.77 -10.41 16.08
N ALA A 123 10.21 -10.25 17.32
CA ALA A 123 10.61 -8.96 17.88
C ALA A 123 11.78 -9.05 18.84
N ASP A 124 12.53 -7.96 18.96
CA ASP A 124 13.55 -7.73 19.98
C ASP A 124 13.46 -6.30 20.54
N SER A 125 14.03 -6.09 21.75
CA SER A 125 14.04 -4.78 22.41
C SER A 125 15.22 -3.88 22.03
N VAL A 126 16.23 -4.41 21.36
CA VAL A 126 17.45 -3.66 20.99
C VAL A 126 17.18 -2.82 19.74
N GLY A 127 16.64 -3.46 18.72
CA GLY A 127 16.33 -2.83 17.45
C GLY A 127 17.57 -2.41 16.66
N GLY A 128 17.37 -1.49 15.71
CA GLY A 128 18.47 -0.98 14.92
C GLY A 128 18.05 -0.35 13.59
N LYS A 129 19.04 -0.14 12.75
CA LYS A 129 18.84 0.36 11.38
C LYS A 129 18.50 -0.80 10.45
N LEU A 130 17.37 -0.69 9.77
CA LEU A 130 16.91 -1.66 8.76
C LEU A 130 17.33 -1.17 7.38
N ASN A 131 18.08 -1.97 6.64
CA ASN A 131 18.33 -1.80 5.21
C ASN A 131 17.28 -2.63 4.45
N LEU A 132 16.64 -2.03 3.44
CA LEU A 132 15.59 -2.64 2.65
C LEU A 132 15.89 -2.51 1.16
N GLU A 133 15.84 -3.62 0.45
CA GLU A 133 15.80 -3.65 -1.01
C GLU A 133 14.48 -4.26 -1.46
N ARG A 134 13.80 -3.59 -2.40
CA ARG A 134 12.51 -4.04 -2.92
C ARG A 134 12.50 -3.95 -4.43
N TYR A 135 12.03 -5.00 -5.07
CA TYR A 135 11.78 -5.11 -6.50
C TYR A 135 10.30 -5.37 -6.72
N GLN A 136 9.67 -4.63 -7.62
CA GLN A 136 8.27 -4.81 -7.95
C GLN A 136 8.09 -4.78 -9.47
N PHE A 137 7.27 -5.69 -9.98
CA PHE A 137 6.93 -5.78 -11.40
C PHE A 137 5.44 -6.04 -11.53
N ALA A 138 4.80 -5.40 -12.48
CA ALA A 138 3.44 -5.76 -12.87
C ALA A 138 3.29 -5.63 -14.38
N GLY A 139 2.46 -6.49 -14.96
CA GLY A 139 2.10 -6.44 -16.36
C GLY A 139 0.71 -6.96 -16.59
N GLY A 140 -0.03 -6.33 -17.50
CA GLY A 140 -1.38 -6.74 -17.84
C GLY A 140 -1.67 -6.59 -19.32
N TYR A 141 -2.65 -7.36 -19.75
CA TYR A 141 -3.16 -7.38 -21.13
C TYR A 141 -4.69 -7.34 -21.11
N LEU A 142 -5.26 -6.59 -22.03
CA LEU A 142 -6.70 -6.49 -22.23
C LEU A 142 -7.03 -6.61 -23.71
N GLN A 143 -8.10 -7.34 -24.00
CA GLN A 143 -8.70 -7.42 -25.31
C GLN A 143 -10.20 -7.17 -25.27
N ASN A 144 -10.65 -6.23 -26.10
CA ASN A 144 -12.07 -6.04 -26.39
C ASN A 144 -12.48 -6.94 -27.56
N MET A 145 -13.57 -7.68 -27.38
CA MET A 145 -14.13 -8.62 -28.34
C MET A 145 -15.63 -8.31 -28.49
N ASN A 146 -15.98 -7.38 -29.37
CA ASN A 146 -17.36 -6.93 -29.56
C ASN A 146 -18.00 -6.41 -28.25
N ARG A 147 -18.87 -7.18 -27.62
CA ARG A 147 -19.52 -6.83 -26.35
C ARG A 147 -18.72 -7.27 -25.12
N TRP A 148 -17.75 -8.15 -25.28
CA TRP A 148 -16.93 -8.67 -24.21
C TRP A 148 -15.60 -7.95 -24.10
N THR A 149 -15.15 -7.75 -22.88
CA THR A 149 -13.78 -7.33 -22.56
C THR A 149 -13.19 -8.35 -21.61
N VAL A 150 -12.03 -8.91 -21.96
CA VAL A 150 -11.30 -9.86 -21.13
C VAL A 150 -9.92 -9.30 -20.86
N ALA A 151 -9.48 -9.41 -19.60
CA ALA A 151 -8.18 -8.92 -19.20
C ALA A 151 -7.58 -9.72 -18.05
N GLY A 152 -6.24 -9.71 -18.00
CA GLY A 152 -5.48 -10.28 -16.91
C GLY A 152 -4.29 -9.41 -16.56
N GLN A 153 -3.86 -9.49 -15.30
CA GLN A 153 -2.67 -8.82 -14.77
C GLN A 153 -1.94 -9.75 -13.82
N ILE A 154 -0.62 -9.74 -13.91
CA ILE A 154 0.26 -10.42 -12.95
C ILE A 154 1.11 -9.35 -12.32
N SER A 155 1.31 -9.43 -11.00
CA SER A 155 2.26 -8.59 -10.28
C SER A 155 3.10 -9.45 -9.33
N TYR A 156 4.35 -9.06 -9.18
CA TYR A 156 5.31 -9.73 -8.32
C TYR A 156 6.12 -8.70 -7.55
N SER A 157 6.29 -8.93 -6.25
CA SER A 157 7.16 -8.15 -5.40
C SER A 157 8.11 -9.06 -4.64
N ALA A 158 9.40 -8.75 -4.66
CA ALA A 158 10.41 -9.37 -3.82
C ALA A 158 11.07 -8.31 -2.94
N GLN A 159 11.29 -8.64 -1.66
CA GLN A 159 11.98 -7.75 -0.75
C GLN A 159 13.04 -8.51 0.03
N MET A 160 14.10 -7.81 0.39
CA MET A 160 15.09 -8.23 1.36
C MET A 160 15.33 -7.11 2.36
N GLY A 161 15.13 -7.42 3.63
CA GLY A 161 15.45 -6.53 4.74
C GLY A 161 16.48 -7.14 5.67
N TYR A 162 17.45 -6.36 6.15
CA TYR A 162 18.48 -6.86 7.05
C TYR A 162 19.03 -5.77 7.97
N ARG A 163 19.55 -6.23 9.12
CA ARG A 163 20.37 -5.42 10.05
C ARG A 163 21.81 -5.90 10.05
N SER A 164 22.76 -4.97 10.14
CA SER A 164 24.19 -5.27 10.19
C SER A 164 24.76 -5.37 11.62
N LYS A 165 23.95 -5.06 12.64
CA LYS A 165 24.29 -5.17 14.06
C LYS A 165 23.33 -6.13 14.75
N ASP A 166 23.81 -6.80 15.81
CA ASP A 166 23.00 -7.72 16.59
C ASP A 166 21.82 -7.04 17.30
N PRO A 167 20.64 -7.67 17.30
CA PRO A 167 20.27 -8.89 16.57
C PRO A 167 20.25 -8.67 15.06
N ARG A 168 20.93 -9.53 14.30
CA ARG A 168 21.04 -9.43 12.84
C ARG A 168 19.87 -10.14 12.17
N MET A 169 18.74 -9.47 12.10
CA MET A 169 17.64 -9.99 11.31
C MET A 169 17.99 -10.00 9.82
N LYS A 170 17.52 -11.02 9.13
CA LYS A 170 17.43 -11.08 7.67
C LYS A 170 16.07 -11.65 7.30
N SER A 171 15.27 -10.85 6.61
CA SER A 171 13.96 -11.25 6.09
C SER A 171 13.94 -11.12 4.59
N THR A 172 13.35 -12.10 3.93
CA THR A 172 13.06 -12.06 2.47
C THR A 172 11.59 -12.33 2.26
N THR A 173 10.97 -11.59 1.35
CA THR A 173 9.56 -11.80 0.99
C THR A 173 9.41 -12.05 -0.50
N SER A 174 8.38 -12.80 -0.85
CA SER A 174 7.89 -13.03 -2.20
C SER A 174 6.36 -12.86 -2.20
N ASP A 175 5.84 -12.01 -3.04
CA ASP A 175 4.42 -11.68 -3.15
C ASP A 175 3.99 -11.75 -4.61
N LEU A 176 3.31 -12.83 -5.00
CA LEU A 176 2.77 -13.06 -6.33
C LEU A 176 1.27 -12.83 -6.32
N ARG A 177 0.79 -11.98 -7.22
CA ARG A 177 -0.64 -11.70 -7.39
C ARG A 177 -1.03 -11.88 -8.85
N VAL A 178 -2.12 -12.60 -9.06
CA VAL A 178 -2.75 -12.79 -10.36
C VAL A 178 -4.18 -12.28 -10.28
N ASN A 179 -4.53 -11.36 -11.17
CA ASN A 179 -5.85 -10.75 -11.24
C ASN A 179 -6.43 -10.94 -12.64
N ALA A 180 -7.67 -11.38 -12.73
CA ALA A 180 -8.39 -11.56 -13.99
C ALA A 180 -9.74 -10.87 -13.93
N GLY A 181 -10.20 -10.35 -15.06
CA GLY A 181 -11.48 -9.68 -15.15
C GLY A 181 -12.14 -9.83 -16.50
N VAL A 182 -13.46 -9.86 -16.46
CA VAL A 182 -14.31 -9.90 -17.65
C VAL A 182 -15.41 -8.86 -17.50
N SER A 183 -15.69 -8.11 -18.55
CA SER A 183 -16.85 -7.22 -18.62
C SER A 183 -17.66 -7.47 -19.86
N TYR A 184 -18.96 -7.20 -19.77
CA TYR A 184 -19.92 -7.36 -20.84
C TYR A 184 -20.75 -6.07 -21.00
N LYS A 185 -20.87 -5.56 -22.24
CA LYS A 185 -21.73 -4.45 -22.59
C LYS A 185 -23.16 -4.93 -22.71
N VAL A 186 -23.97 -4.59 -21.70
CA VAL A 186 -25.37 -5.05 -21.61
C VAL A 186 -26.29 -4.22 -22.51
N PHE A 187 -26.23 -2.92 -22.34
CA PHE A 187 -27.15 -2.00 -23.00
C PHE A 187 -26.47 -0.63 -23.20
N ARG A 188 -26.46 -0.08 -24.41
CA ARG A 188 -25.79 1.19 -24.77
C ARG A 188 -24.36 1.22 -24.23
N GLU A 189 -24.08 2.13 -23.29
CA GLU A 189 -22.79 2.34 -22.66
C GLU A 189 -22.65 1.66 -21.27
N TYR A 190 -23.67 0.85 -20.87
CA TYR A 190 -23.64 0.15 -19.59
C TYR A 190 -22.89 -1.16 -19.72
N GLU A 191 -21.97 -1.37 -18.76
CA GLU A 191 -21.14 -2.56 -18.67
C GLU A 191 -21.30 -3.20 -17.27
N VAL A 192 -21.39 -4.52 -17.25
CA VAL A 192 -21.32 -5.33 -16.04
C VAL A 192 -20.02 -6.13 -16.10
N GLY A 193 -19.26 -6.12 -15.02
CA GLY A 193 -17.99 -6.83 -14.93
C GLY A 193 -17.92 -7.71 -13.70
N ILE A 194 -17.13 -8.76 -13.81
CA ILE A 194 -16.69 -9.59 -12.69
C ILE A 194 -15.18 -9.65 -12.69
N PHE A 195 -14.58 -9.80 -11.52
CA PHE A 195 -13.13 -9.98 -11.41
C PHE A 195 -12.80 -10.91 -10.24
N GLY A 196 -11.62 -11.52 -10.34
CA GLY A 196 -11.08 -12.35 -9.30
C GLY A 196 -9.58 -12.14 -9.17
N GLU A 197 -9.08 -12.27 -7.93
CA GLU A 197 -7.67 -12.19 -7.60
C GLU A 197 -7.25 -13.40 -6.77
N PHE A 198 -6.09 -13.92 -7.08
CA PHE A 198 -5.33 -14.87 -6.27
C PHE A 198 -4.02 -14.22 -5.87
N ASN A 199 -3.64 -14.36 -4.59
CA ASN A 199 -2.36 -13.89 -4.08
C ASN A 199 -1.70 -14.97 -3.23
N LYS A 200 -0.40 -15.20 -3.50
CA LYS A 200 0.48 -16.00 -2.65
C LYS A 200 1.60 -15.14 -2.12
N TYR A 201 1.71 -15.08 -0.80
CA TYR A 201 2.79 -14.38 -0.10
C TYR A 201 3.58 -15.36 0.76
N THR A 202 4.90 -15.19 0.76
CA THR A 202 5.81 -15.90 1.66
C THR A 202 6.82 -14.93 2.26
N GLN A 203 7.15 -15.10 3.54
CA GLN A 203 8.27 -14.43 4.18
C GLN A 203 9.10 -15.44 4.93
N ASN A 204 10.41 -15.43 4.69
CA ASN A 204 11.38 -16.17 5.50
C ASN A 204 12.13 -15.16 6.36
N ASN A 205 12.16 -15.40 7.66
CA ASN A 205 12.81 -14.55 8.63
C ASN A 205 13.82 -15.36 9.45
N SER A 206 15.02 -14.81 9.65
CA SER A 206 16.04 -15.38 10.51
C SER A 206 16.73 -14.30 11.31
N VAL A 207 17.14 -14.64 12.54
CA VAL A 207 17.89 -13.75 13.42
C VAL A 207 19.20 -14.43 13.83
N GLN A 208 20.31 -13.75 13.62
CA GLN A 208 21.65 -14.23 13.97
C GLN A 208 22.31 -13.33 14.99
N PHE A 209 23.18 -13.91 15.78
CA PHE A 209 23.96 -13.22 16.80
C PHE A 209 25.44 -13.49 16.57
N GLN A 210 26.27 -12.45 16.61
CA GLN A 210 27.74 -12.57 16.50
C GLN A 210 28.46 -12.03 17.73
N SER A 211 27.74 -11.30 18.60
CA SER A 211 28.32 -10.81 19.85
C SER A 211 28.65 -11.96 20.82
N LEU A 212 29.85 -11.96 21.35
CA LEU A 212 30.28 -12.88 22.40
C LEU A 212 29.81 -12.43 23.82
N LEU A 213 29.31 -11.19 23.95
CA LEU A 213 28.89 -10.58 25.23
C LEU A 213 27.46 -10.91 25.64
N GLY A 214 26.79 -11.81 24.94
CA GLY A 214 25.41 -12.21 25.20
C GLY A 214 24.50 -12.04 24.00
N ARG A 215 23.31 -12.59 24.12
CA ARG A 215 22.28 -12.57 23.05
C ARG A 215 21.07 -11.82 23.55
N PRO A 216 20.59 -10.80 22.81
CA PRO A 216 19.28 -10.17 23.07
C PRO A 216 18.18 -11.23 23.04
N TYR A 217 17.20 -11.06 23.90
CA TYR A 217 16.02 -11.93 23.92
C TYR A 217 15.11 -11.64 22.72
N VAL A 218 14.73 -12.68 22.00
CA VAL A 218 13.82 -12.61 20.86
C VAL A 218 12.45 -13.15 21.25
N TYR A 219 11.41 -12.40 20.93
CA TYR A 219 10.03 -12.69 21.30
C TYR A 219 9.23 -13.15 20.08
N MET A 220 8.46 -14.22 20.23
CA MET A 220 7.41 -14.63 19.29
C MET A 220 6.11 -13.96 19.70
N MET A 221 5.91 -12.71 19.24
CA MET A 221 4.79 -11.87 19.66
C MET A 221 3.44 -12.42 19.19
N SER A 222 2.43 -12.16 20.01
CA SER A 222 1.06 -12.60 19.80
C SER A 222 0.02 -11.49 20.09
N GLY A 223 0.46 -10.23 20.13
CA GLY A 223 -0.37 -9.03 20.31
C GLY A 223 -0.29 -8.45 21.73
N PHE A 224 -0.32 -7.10 21.80
CA PHE A 224 -0.31 -6.32 23.04
C PHE A 224 0.84 -6.66 24.00
N GLY A 225 2.02 -6.98 23.44
CA GLY A 225 3.19 -7.34 24.22
C GLY A 225 3.24 -8.80 24.69
N PHE A 226 2.16 -9.55 24.57
CA PHE A 226 2.19 -10.98 24.87
C PHE A 226 2.94 -11.75 23.78
N SER A 227 3.54 -12.86 24.18
CA SER A 227 4.35 -13.70 23.29
C SER A 227 4.22 -15.18 23.65
N ASN A 228 4.55 -16.06 22.71
CA ASN A 228 4.59 -17.49 22.93
C ASN A 228 5.92 -17.85 23.64
N TYR A 229 5.86 -18.05 24.96
CA TYR A 229 7.05 -18.28 25.80
C TYR A 229 7.84 -19.54 25.42
N LEU A 230 7.18 -20.56 24.87
CA LEU A 230 7.82 -21.83 24.50
C LEU A 230 8.84 -21.65 23.35
N PHE A 231 8.58 -20.70 22.44
CA PHE A 231 9.39 -20.41 21.26
C PHE A 231 10.18 -19.09 21.38
N ASN A 232 10.16 -18.44 22.56
CA ASN A 232 10.95 -17.25 22.79
C ASN A 232 12.42 -17.60 23.07
N GLY A 233 13.33 -16.66 22.82
CA GLY A 233 14.73 -16.72 23.26
C GLY A 233 15.61 -17.74 22.52
N GLY A 234 15.17 -18.24 21.38
CA GLY A 234 15.91 -19.20 20.56
C GLY A 234 17.35 -18.77 20.22
N THR A 235 18.22 -19.72 19.91
CA THR A 235 19.63 -19.46 19.59
C THR A 235 19.84 -18.93 18.18
N ARG A 236 18.97 -19.31 17.26
CA ARG A 236 18.91 -18.87 15.85
C ARG A 236 17.45 -18.81 15.41
N PRO A 237 16.65 -17.88 15.98
CA PRO A 237 15.23 -17.81 15.65
C PRO A 237 15.03 -17.73 14.15
N ALA A 238 14.23 -18.65 13.61
CA ALA A 238 13.91 -18.71 12.20
C ALA A 238 12.41 -19.00 12.04
N ASN A 239 11.73 -18.15 11.29
CA ASN A 239 10.29 -18.24 11.09
C ASN A 239 9.95 -18.12 9.61
N THR A 240 8.86 -18.76 9.22
CA THR A 240 8.23 -18.58 7.94
C THR A 240 6.81 -18.02 8.11
N TYR A 241 6.37 -17.27 7.12
CA TYR A 241 5.00 -16.83 6.99
C TYR A 241 4.53 -17.22 5.60
N GLU A 242 3.45 -17.96 5.51
CA GLU A 242 2.80 -18.32 4.26
C GLU A 242 1.37 -17.82 4.25
N GLU A 243 0.99 -17.09 3.19
CA GLU A 243 -0.37 -16.61 3.02
C GLU A 243 -0.89 -16.95 1.63
N PHE A 244 -2.12 -17.44 1.62
CA PHE A 244 -2.95 -17.52 0.43
C PHE A 244 -4.14 -16.58 0.61
N ALA A 245 -4.39 -15.75 -0.41
CA ALA A 245 -5.50 -14.82 -0.41
C ALA A 245 -6.30 -14.92 -1.72
N TYR A 246 -7.60 -14.73 -1.58
CA TYR A 246 -8.56 -14.72 -2.68
C TYR A 246 -9.46 -13.50 -2.53
N LYS A 247 -9.72 -12.81 -3.62
CA LYS A 247 -10.69 -11.71 -3.67
C LYS A 247 -11.51 -11.82 -4.94
N GLY A 248 -12.80 -11.57 -4.85
CA GLY A 248 -13.69 -11.52 -6.00
C GLY A 248 -14.64 -10.34 -5.90
N GLY A 249 -15.15 -9.87 -7.04
CA GLY A 249 -16.06 -8.76 -7.04
C GLY A 249 -16.85 -8.61 -8.32
N ILE A 250 -17.87 -7.77 -8.22
CA ILE A 250 -18.74 -7.38 -9.31
C ILE A 250 -18.65 -5.87 -9.52
N GLN A 251 -18.87 -5.43 -10.74
CA GLN A 251 -18.76 -4.05 -11.13
C GLN A 251 -19.86 -3.70 -12.14
N ILE A 252 -20.48 -2.55 -11.98
CA ILE A 252 -21.43 -1.99 -12.93
C ILE A 252 -20.93 -0.59 -13.28
N SER A 253 -20.87 -0.25 -14.55
CA SER A 253 -20.41 1.07 -14.98
C SER A 253 -21.13 1.57 -16.22
N ASN A 254 -21.03 2.88 -16.45
CA ASN A 254 -21.47 3.54 -17.66
C ASN A 254 -20.31 4.37 -18.23
N LYS A 255 -20.15 4.36 -19.57
CA LYS A 255 -19.08 5.05 -20.28
C LYS A 255 -17.68 4.73 -19.72
N GLN A 256 -17.43 3.44 -19.44
CA GLN A 256 -16.18 2.97 -18.85
C GLN A 256 -15.86 3.67 -17.50
N GLY A 257 -16.88 3.83 -16.65
CA GLY A 257 -16.78 4.48 -15.34
C GLY A 257 -16.63 6.00 -15.37
N LYS A 258 -16.67 6.65 -16.56
CA LYS A 258 -16.52 8.10 -16.67
C LYS A 258 -17.80 8.87 -16.32
N ASP A 259 -18.95 8.22 -16.36
CA ASP A 259 -20.23 8.80 -15.94
C ASP A 259 -20.65 8.27 -14.57
N PHE A 260 -20.59 6.95 -14.43
CA PHE A 260 -20.98 6.25 -13.21
C PHE A 260 -20.25 4.93 -13.10
N TYR A 261 -19.91 4.53 -11.88
CA TYR A 261 -19.58 3.15 -11.56
C TYR A 261 -20.03 2.78 -10.13
N PHE A 262 -20.27 1.51 -9.94
CA PHE A 262 -20.45 0.87 -8.65
C PHE A 262 -19.67 -0.44 -8.64
N GLN A 263 -19.03 -0.75 -7.50
CA GLN A 263 -18.24 -1.95 -7.31
C GLN A 263 -18.49 -2.53 -5.93
N ALA A 264 -18.62 -3.85 -5.86
CA ALA A 264 -18.66 -4.61 -4.62
C ALA A 264 -17.63 -5.73 -4.70
N ALA A 265 -16.86 -5.93 -3.63
CA ALA A 265 -15.86 -6.97 -3.57
C ALA A 265 -15.79 -7.59 -2.17
N ALA A 266 -15.45 -8.88 -2.12
CA ALA A 266 -15.17 -9.60 -0.89
C ALA A 266 -13.90 -10.42 -1.06
N GLY A 267 -13.16 -10.59 0.04
CA GLY A 267 -11.91 -11.36 0.01
C GLY A 267 -11.66 -12.07 1.34
N THR A 268 -10.79 -13.06 1.27
CA THR A 268 -10.28 -13.78 2.44
C THR A 268 -8.81 -14.09 2.25
N SER A 269 -8.05 -14.05 3.34
CA SER A 269 -6.69 -14.57 3.35
C SER A 269 -6.43 -15.39 4.61
N ASN A 270 -5.47 -16.30 4.53
CA ASN A 270 -5.01 -17.10 5.64
C ASN A 270 -3.48 -17.10 5.66
N ASN A 271 -2.90 -16.53 6.70
CA ASN A 271 -1.47 -16.42 6.92
C ASN A 271 -1.07 -17.35 8.09
N ILE A 272 -0.17 -18.29 7.83
CA ILE A 272 0.36 -19.19 8.86
C ILE A 272 1.79 -18.78 9.16
N LYS A 273 2.08 -18.56 10.45
CA LYS A 273 3.44 -18.39 10.96
C LYS A 273 3.94 -19.74 11.47
N GLY A 274 5.07 -20.20 10.94
CA GLY A 274 5.76 -21.39 11.39
C GLY A 274 7.13 -21.09 12.01
N ASP A 275 7.55 -21.93 12.94
CA ASP A 275 8.91 -21.97 13.47
C ASP A 275 9.70 -23.08 12.78
N ASN A 276 10.92 -22.77 12.35
CA ASN A 276 11.85 -23.69 11.70
C ASN A 276 13.29 -23.56 12.25
N GLU A 277 13.44 -23.11 13.49
CA GLU A 277 14.74 -23.04 14.16
C GLU A 277 15.39 -24.41 14.33
N THR A 278 14.58 -25.43 14.60
CA THR A 278 14.98 -26.82 14.69
C THR A 278 14.75 -27.54 13.35
N ASN A 279 15.29 -28.73 13.16
CA ASN A 279 15.01 -29.54 11.97
C ASN A 279 13.55 -30.01 11.83
N SER A 280 12.66 -29.49 12.69
CA SER A 280 11.22 -29.74 12.69
C SER A 280 10.48 -28.43 12.48
N TYR A 281 9.37 -28.49 11.75
CA TYR A 281 8.50 -27.35 11.49
C TYR A 281 7.28 -27.40 12.41
N PHE A 282 6.96 -26.26 13.03
CA PHE A 282 5.81 -26.12 13.93
C PHE A 282 5.00 -24.87 13.55
N ASP A 283 3.70 -25.02 13.34
CA ASP A 283 2.80 -23.89 13.21
C ASP A 283 2.67 -23.17 14.57
N LEU A 284 3.00 -21.89 14.63
CA LEU A 284 2.87 -21.08 15.85
C LEU A 284 1.52 -20.37 15.93
N SER A 285 1.08 -19.84 14.82
CA SER A 285 -0.15 -19.07 14.74
C SER A 285 -0.71 -19.02 13.32
N GLU A 286 -1.99 -18.76 13.25
CA GLU A 286 -2.73 -18.54 12.02
C GLU A 286 -3.48 -17.21 12.12
N LEU A 287 -3.41 -16.38 11.07
CA LEU A 287 -4.11 -15.11 10.96
C LEU A 287 -5.02 -15.14 9.73
N LYS A 288 -6.31 -15.34 9.95
CA LYS A 288 -7.33 -15.22 8.92
C LYS A 288 -7.77 -13.76 8.81
N ASN A 289 -7.88 -13.24 7.60
CA ASN A 289 -8.44 -11.91 7.33
C ASN A 289 -9.60 -12.03 6.34
N GLU A 290 -10.72 -11.41 6.66
CA GLU A 290 -11.91 -11.33 5.83
C GLU A 290 -12.18 -9.85 5.51
N THR A 291 -12.45 -9.54 4.25
CA THR A 291 -12.67 -8.17 3.78
C THR A 291 -13.95 -8.05 2.96
N PHE A 292 -14.61 -6.91 3.09
CA PHE A 292 -15.75 -6.53 2.27
C PHE A 292 -15.61 -5.06 1.88
N GLU A 293 -15.85 -4.73 0.61
CA GLU A 293 -15.67 -3.40 0.07
C GLU A 293 -16.83 -3.03 -0.85
N LEU A 294 -17.33 -1.83 -0.71
CA LEU A 294 -18.29 -1.19 -1.61
C LEU A 294 -17.75 0.17 -2.02
N GLU A 295 -17.86 0.52 -3.27
CA GLU A 295 -17.55 1.87 -3.75
C GLU A 295 -18.43 2.22 -4.95
N GLY A 296 -18.87 3.46 -5.00
CA GLY A 296 -19.57 4.00 -6.14
C GLY A 296 -19.18 5.45 -6.39
N ALA A 297 -19.24 5.86 -7.66
CA ALA A 297 -19.03 7.24 -8.04
C ALA A 297 -19.95 7.66 -9.19
N LYS A 298 -20.30 8.95 -9.18
CA LYS A 298 -21.08 9.61 -10.25
C LYS A 298 -20.38 10.91 -10.63
N PHE A 299 -20.34 11.17 -11.92
CA PHE A 299 -19.76 12.38 -12.50
C PHE A 299 -20.80 13.17 -13.27
N PHE A 300 -20.67 14.50 -13.26
CA PHE A 300 -21.57 15.45 -13.88
C PHE A 300 -20.76 16.46 -14.70
N ASN A 301 -21.13 16.67 -15.96
CA ASN A 301 -20.67 17.79 -16.74
C ASN A 301 -21.66 18.94 -16.50
N VAL A 302 -21.26 19.93 -15.70
CA VAL A 302 -22.13 21.07 -15.34
C VAL A 302 -22.10 22.13 -16.45
N ALA A 303 -20.92 22.30 -17.07
CA ALA A 303 -20.73 23.14 -18.25
C ALA A 303 -19.56 22.58 -19.06
N GLU A 304 -19.29 23.11 -20.23
CA GLU A 304 -18.26 22.62 -21.16
C GLU A 304 -16.87 22.45 -20.50
N LYS A 305 -16.54 23.34 -19.57
CA LYS A 305 -15.23 23.37 -18.88
C LYS A 305 -15.27 22.90 -17.43
N HIS A 306 -16.46 22.60 -16.90
CA HIS A 306 -16.67 22.29 -15.49
C HIS A 306 -17.18 20.86 -15.31
N ARG A 307 -16.45 20.09 -14.53
CA ARG A 307 -16.80 18.71 -14.20
C ARG A 307 -16.85 18.51 -12.70
N LEU A 308 -17.91 17.90 -12.21
CA LEU A 308 -18.09 17.50 -10.83
C LEU A 308 -18.09 15.99 -10.72
N GLY A 309 -17.68 15.49 -9.57
CA GLY A 309 -17.76 14.09 -9.21
C GLY A 309 -18.06 13.93 -7.72
N ILE A 310 -18.76 12.86 -7.38
CA ILE A 310 -18.94 12.40 -6.01
C ILE A 310 -18.68 10.91 -5.96
N SER A 311 -17.99 10.46 -4.92
CA SER A 311 -17.75 9.04 -4.64
C SER A 311 -18.07 8.77 -3.18
N ALA A 312 -18.65 7.61 -2.91
CA ALA A 312 -18.85 7.08 -1.57
C ALA A 312 -18.29 5.66 -1.51
N GLY A 313 -17.64 5.33 -0.40
CA GLY A 313 -17.03 4.04 -0.17
C GLY A 313 -17.29 3.53 1.24
N TYR A 314 -17.39 2.21 1.37
CA TYR A 314 -17.44 1.50 2.63
C TYR A 314 -16.52 0.29 2.58
N SER A 315 -15.73 0.08 3.62
CA SER A 315 -14.93 -1.14 3.76
C SER A 315 -15.05 -1.68 5.18
N ALA A 316 -15.06 -3.00 5.28
CA ALA A 316 -15.01 -3.72 6.54
C ALA A 316 -13.95 -4.80 6.45
N SER A 317 -13.14 -4.97 7.49
CA SER A 317 -12.22 -6.09 7.61
C SER A 317 -12.23 -6.68 9.00
N ARG A 318 -12.06 -8.01 9.08
CA ARG A 318 -11.91 -8.76 10.32
C ARG A 318 -10.70 -9.65 10.23
N LYS A 319 -9.71 -9.39 11.09
CA LYS A 319 -8.59 -10.30 11.33
C LYS A 319 -8.89 -11.16 12.55
N THR A 320 -8.80 -12.48 12.41
CA THR A 320 -8.95 -13.46 13.48
C THR A 320 -7.67 -14.25 13.60
N GLY A 321 -7.04 -14.17 14.77
CA GLY A 321 -5.78 -14.84 15.05
C GLY A 321 -5.99 -16.07 15.95
N SER A 322 -5.48 -17.21 15.54
CA SER A 322 -5.43 -18.45 16.31
C SER A 322 -4.02 -18.79 16.72
N GLU A 323 -3.84 -19.32 17.92
CA GLU A 323 -2.56 -19.75 18.48
C GLU A 323 -2.57 -21.26 18.69
N TYR A 324 -1.42 -21.88 18.42
CA TYR A 324 -1.17 -23.30 18.64
C TYR A 324 -0.43 -23.51 19.97
N GLY A 325 -0.90 -24.42 20.79
CA GLY A 325 -0.22 -24.85 22.01
C GLY A 325 0.40 -26.23 21.84
N TYR A 326 1.58 -26.40 22.43
CA TYR A 326 2.36 -27.63 22.32
C TYR A 326 2.69 -28.21 23.69
N SER A 327 2.92 -29.53 23.73
CA SER A 327 3.41 -30.21 24.95
C SER A 327 4.86 -29.84 25.20
N MET A 328 5.23 -29.79 26.48
CA MET A 328 6.63 -29.54 26.93
C MET A 328 7.49 -30.81 26.98
N ASN A 329 7.04 -31.94 26.43
CA ASN A 329 7.81 -33.18 26.43
C ASN A 329 9.07 -33.07 25.56
N THR A 330 10.23 -33.27 26.14
CA THR A 330 11.53 -33.06 25.52
C THR A 330 11.85 -33.97 24.34
N ALA A 331 11.10 -35.05 24.12
CA ALA A 331 11.37 -36.02 23.05
C ALA A 331 10.63 -35.65 21.73
N SER A 332 9.45 -35.02 21.82
CA SER A 332 8.69 -34.52 20.65
C SER A 332 7.67 -33.50 21.10
N LEU A 333 7.65 -32.35 20.44
CA LEU A 333 6.57 -31.36 20.58
C LEU A 333 5.34 -31.91 19.86
N SER A 334 4.26 -32.17 20.61
CA SER A 334 2.96 -32.54 20.03
C SER A 334 1.96 -31.41 20.23
N GLN A 335 1.21 -31.07 19.19
CA GLN A 335 0.17 -30.05 19.26
C GLN A 335 -0.93 -30.51 20.23
N LEU A 336 -1.22 -29.67 21.23
CA LEU A 336 -2.25 -29.91 22.23
C LEU A 336 -3.59 -29.25 21.85
N PHE A 337 -3.52 -28.02 21.34
CA PHE A 337 -4.70 -27.24 20.96
C PHE A 337 -4.40 -26.19 19.90
N LYS A 338 -5.45 -25.73 19.24
CA LYS A 338 -5.54 -24.51 18.47
C LYS A 338 -6.72 -23.71 18.98
N ARG A 339 -6.54 -22.44 19.32
CA ARG A 339 -7.60 -21.57 19.83
C ARG A 339 -7.53 -20.17 19.25
N GLU A 340 -8.69 -19.55 19.05
CA GLU A 340 -8.78 -18.11 18.75
C GLU A 340 -8.27 -17.31 19.96
N ALA A 341 -7.31 -16.42 19.73
CA ALA A 341 -6.68 -15.63 20.77
C ALA A 341 -6.66 -14.13 20.45
N TYR A 342 -6.86 -13.75 19.21
CA TYR A 342 -6.78 -12.37 18.76
C TYR A 342 -7.89 -12.05 17.75
N ARG A 343 -8.41 -10.81 17.82
CA ARG A 343 -9.36 -10.27 16.85
C ARG A 343 -9.13 -8.78 16.63
N ARG A 344 -9.10 -8.35 15.35
CA ARG A 344 -9.14 -6.95 14.97
C ARG A 344 -10.24 -6.73 13.95
N GLU A 345 -11.08 -5.74 14.21
CA GLU A 345 -12.15 -5.30 13.31
C GLU A 345 -11.85 -3.85 12.91
N ASN A 346 -11.97 -3.58 11.62
CA ASN A 346 -11.82 -2.23 11.06
C ASN A 346 -12.99 -1.93 10.13
N TYR A 347 -13.65 -0.79 10.33
CA TYR A 347 -14.76 -0.30 9.53
C TYR A 347 -14.41 1.11 9.06
N THR A 348 -14.50 1.34 7.75
CA THR A 348 -14.21 2.64 7.14
C THR A 348 -15.37 3.05 6.24
N ALA A 349 -15.85 4.29 6.39
CA ALA A 349 -16.82 4.91 5.49
C ALA A 349 -16.24 6.21 4.97
N SER A 350 -16.31 6.45 3.66
CA SER A 350 -15.71 7.63 3.04
C SER A 350 -16.62 8.29 2.01
N VAL A 351 -16.53 9.62 1.91
CA VAL A 351 -17.14 10.42 0.86
C VAL A 351 -16.06 11.33 0.28
N LYS A 352 -15.99 11.39 -1.05
CA LYS A 352 -15.04 12.24 -1.77
C LYS A 352 -15.78 13.08 -2.79
N GLY A 353 -15.41 14.35 -2.92
CA GLY A 353 -15.85 15.24 -3.97
C GLY A 353 -14.74 15.44 -5.02
N LEU A 354 -15.10 15.75 -6.23
CA LEU A 354 -14.19 16.19 -7.27
C LEU A 354 -14.80 17.41 -7.96
N TYR A 355 -14.03 18.47 -8.04
CA TYR A 355 -14.32 19.60 -8.92
C TYR A 355 -13.14 19.81 -9.85
N GLN A 356 -13.39 19.84 -11.15
CA GLN A 356 -12.37 20.09 -12.17
C GLN A 356 -12.83 21.23 -13.06
N TYR A 357 -11.93 22.18 -13.26
CA TYR A 357 -12.05 23.24 -14.26
C TYR A 357 -10.89 23.13 -15.25
N SER A 358 -11.20 23.01 -16.54
CA SER A 358 -10.21 22.79 -17.58
C SER A 358 -10.30 23.85 -18.66
N GLN A 359 -9.15 24.43 -19.01
CA GLN A 359 -8.96 25.30 -20.16
C GLN A 359 -7.82 24.77 -21.05
N ASP A 360 -7.62 25.41 -22.20
CA ASP A 360 -6.57 25.00 -23.14
C ASP A 360 -5.15 25.16 -22.60
N ASN A 361 -4.95 26.04 -21.62
CA ASN A 361 -3.66 26.41 -21.06
C ASN A 361 -3.48 26.04 -19.58
N PHE A 362 -4.58 25.66 -18.88
CA PHE A 362 -4.47 25.19 -17.50
C PHE A 362 -5.64 24.29 -17.08
N THR A 363 -5.40 23.50 -16.04
CA THR A 363 -6.41 22.69 -15.36
C THR A 363 -6.26 22.87 -13.87
N ILE A 364 -7.38 23.08 -13.17
CA ILE A 364 -7.46 23.06 -11.71
C ILE A 364 -8.40 21.93 -11.31
N THR A 365 -7.97 21.13 -10.37
CA THR A 365 -8.80 20.08 -9.76
C THR A 365 -8.73 20.18 -8.24
N ALA A 366 -9.86 20.10 -7.57
CA ALA A 366 -9.96 20.02 -6.11
C ALA A 366 -10.71 18.74 -5.73
N THR A 367 -10.17 18.00 -4.77
CA THR A 367 -10.75 16.76 -4.28
C THR A 367 -10.85 16.80 -2.76
N PRO A 368 -11.93 17.42 -2.20
CA PRO A 368 -12.22 17.31 -0.77
C PRO A 368 -12.65 15.89 -0.42
N PHE A 369 -12.33 15.46 0.80
CA PHE A 369 -12.76 14.17 1.31
C PHE A 369 -13.07 14.21 2.81
N PHE A 370 -13.97 13.32 3.21
CA PHE A 370 -14.23 12.96 4.59
C PHE A 370 -14.22 11.44 4.73
N GLU A 371 -13.61 10.94 5.81
CA GLU A 371 -13.59 9.53 6.12
C GLU A 371 -13.80 9.33 7.62
N TYR A 372 -14.59 8.34 7.96
CA TYR A 372 -14.80 7.82 9.30
C TYR A 372 -14.20 6.43 9.41
N GLU A 373 -13.44 6.18 10.47
CA GLU A 373 -12.81 4.87 10.70
C GLU A 373 -13.03 4.43 12.15
N GLU A 374 -13.44 3.19 12.36
CA GLU A 374 -13.51 2.55 13.66
C GLU A 374 -12.62 1.31 13.66
N ILE A 375 -11.67 1.25 14.60
CA ILE A 375 -10.78 0.11 14.84
C ILE A 375 -11.05 -0.44 16.22
N LYS A 376 -11.36 -1.73 16.31
CA LYS A 376 -11.40 -2.51 17.55
C LYS A 376 -10.37 -3.60 17.47
N GLU A 377 -9.52 -3.69 18.47
CA GLU A 377 -8.48 -4.69 18.54
C GLU A 377 -8.44 -5.30 19.92
N ARG A 378 -8.43 -6.63 20.01
CA ARG A 378 -8.43 -7.34 21.28
C ARG A 378 -7.70 -8.65 21.21
N ARG A 379 -7.05 -8.99 22.30
CA ARG A 379 -6.59 -10.32 22.65
C ARG A 379 -7.59 -10.93 23.62
N LEU A 380 -7.88 -12.21 23.49
CA LEU A 380 -8.88 -12.91 24.32
C LEU A 380 -8.24 -13.52 25.57
N TYR A 381 -6.99 -14.03 25.45
CA TYR A 381 -6.29 -14.73 26.50
C TYR A 381 -4.80 -14.39 26.50
N PRO A 382 -4.27 -13.64 27.51
CA PRO A 382 -5.01 -12.84 28.50
C PRO A 382 -5.81 -11.73 27.83
N ASN A 383 -6.90 -11.29 28.48
CA ASN A 383 -7.72 -10.23 27.91
C ASN A 383 -6.95 -8.90 27.88
N SER A 384 -6.84 -8.32 26.70
CA SER A 384 -6.21 -7.01 26.46
C SER A 384 -6.80 -6.41 25.19
N GLY A 385 -6.96 -5.09 25.13
CA GLY A 385 -7.57 -4.50 23.96
C GLY A 385 -7.49 -2.99 23.87
N GLN A 386 -7.86 -2.50 22.70
CA GLN A 386 -7.94 -1.08 22.40
C GLN A 386 -9.02 -0.81 21.37
N LYS A 387 -9.56 0.40 21.41
CA LYS A 387 -10.51 0.87 20.41
C LYS A 387 -10.16 2.30 20.03
N PHE A 388 -10.26 2.59 18.74
CA PHE A 388 -10.11 3.94 18.19
C PHE A 388 -11.26 4.24 17.26
N VAL A 389 -11.70 5.51 17.29
CA VAL A 389 -12.65 6.05 16.34
C VAL A 389 -12.05 7.36 15.81
N TYR A 390 -11.87 7.43 14.51
CA TYR A 390 -11.27 8.57 13.83
C TYR A 390 -12.23 9.24 12.86
N SER A 391 -12.05 10.53 12.69
CA SER A 391 -12.54 11.27 11.53
C SER A 391 -11.35 11.87 10.79
N TYR A 392 -11.33 11.68 9.48
CA TYR A 392 -10.37 12.29 8.58
C TYR A 392 -11.10 13.29 7.69
N PHE A 393 -10.52 14.44 7.50
CA PHE A 393 -10.97 15.37 6.47
C PHE A 393 -9.76 16.01 5.79
N GLY A 394 -9.91 16.31 4.53
CA GLY A 394 -8.82 16.89 3.78
C GLY A 394 -9.22 17.37 2.41
N LEU A 395 -8.24 17.98 1.76
CA LEU A 395 -8.34 18.52 0.42
C LEU A 395 -7.05 18.22 -0.33
N ASN A 396 -7.18 17.60 -1.51
CA ASN A 396 -6.12 17.55 -2.49
C ASN A 396 -6.45 18.53 -3.62
N ALA A 397 -5.49 19.33 -4.05
CA ALA A 397 -5.62 20.19 -5.21
C ALA A 397 -4.53 19.87 -6.23
N ASP A 398 -4.86 20.01 -7.51
CA ASP A 398 -3.93 19.88 -8.64
C ASP A 398 -4.10 21.12 -9.51
N TYR A 399 -3.04 21.85 -9.70
CA TYR A 399 -2.94 22.95 -10.65
C TYR A 399 -1.89 22.61 -11.68
N ARG A 400 -2.29 22.53 -12.94
CA ARG A 400 -1.40 22.29 -14.06
C ARG A 400 -1.49 23.43 -15.05
N GLN A 401 -0.34 24.05 -15.35
CA GLN A 401 -0.21 25.20 -16.19
C GLN A 401 0.68 24.89 -17.40
N LYS A 402 0.16 25.14 -18.59
CA LYS A 402 0.95 25.22 -19.80
C LYS A 402 1.71 26.55 -19.82
N ILE A 403 3.03 26.51 -19.66
CA ILE A 403 3.89 27.70 -19.76
C ILE A 403 4.17 28.00 -21.25
N SER A 404 4.47 26.94 -22.02
CA SER A 404 4.64 26.99 -23.46
C SER A 404 4.21 25.68 -24.11
N ASN A 405 4.32 25.53 -25.42
CA ASN A 405 4.01 24.26 -26.09
C ASN A 405 4.91 23.11 -25.65
N SER A 406 6.08 23.40 -25.11
CA SER A 406 7.10 22.44 -24.65
C SER A 406 7.35 22.45 -23.15
N GLN A 407 6.59 23.23 -22.37
CA GLN A 407 6.83 23.39 -20.93
C GLN A 407 5.52 23.38 -20.16
N VAL A 408 5.48 22.59 -19.09
CA VAL A 408 4.31 22.45 -18.20
C VAL A 408 4.78 22.46 -16.76
N LEU A 409 4.08 23.22 -15.92
CA LEU A 409 4.24 23.23 -14.47
C LEU A 409 3.03 22.54 -13.82
N THR A 410 3.29 21.64 -12.88
CA THR A 410 2.25 21.01 -12.05
C THR A 410 2.55 21.29 -10.60
N PHE A 411 1.55 21.78 -9.86
CA PHE A 411 1.61 22.08 -8.44
C PHE A 411 0.44 21.37 -7.72
N GLN A 412 0.75 20.54 -6.74
CA GLN A 412 -0.23 19.69 -6.05
C GLN A 412 -0.10 19.87 -4.53
N PRO A 413 -0.72 20.90 -3.95
CA PRO A 413 -0.81 21.04 -2.50
C PRO A 413 -1.87 20.08 -1.95
N TYR A 414 -1.65 19.60 -0.74
CA TYR A 414 -2.61 18.80 -0.02
C TYR A 414 -2.59 19.08 1.49
N PHE A 415 -3.74 18.90 2.07
CA PHE A 415 -3.96 19.00 3.50
C PHE A 415 -4.88 17.89 3.95
N TYR A 416 -4.56 17.26 5.08
CA TYR A 416 -5.51 16.41 5.77
C TYR A 416 -5.28 16.39 7.28
N LYS A 417 -6.35 16.13 8.02
CA LYS A 417 -6.34 16.00 9.46
C LYS A 417 -7.05 14.73 9.87
N ARG A 418 -6.38 13.93 10.72
CA ARG A 418 -7.00 12.87 11.51
C ARG A 418 -7.34 13.44 12.88
N THR A 419 -8.59 13.30 13.30
CA THR A 419 -9.05 13.63 14.65
C THR A 419 -9.46 12.34 15.35
N VAL A 420 -9.02 12.18 16.58
CA VAL A 420 -9.40 11.03 17.42
C VAL A 420 -10.71 11.39 18.14
N ASN A 421 -11.83 10.85 17.68
CA ASN A 421 -13.13 11.07 18.28
C ASN A 421 -13.31 10.26 19.56
N LYS A 422 -12.71 9.05 19.61
CA LYS A 422 -12.76 8.17 20.77
C LYS A 422 -11.53 7.27 20.79
N SER A 423 -10.94 7.11 21.99
CA SER A 423 -9.93 6.09 22.24
C SER A 423 -10.25 5.38 23.56
N ILE A 424 -10.11 4.06 23.59
CA ILE A 424 -10.27 3.24 24.79
C ILE A 424 -8.99 2.44 24.96
N ASN A 425 -8.40 2.55 26.14
CA ASN A 425 -7.28 1.76 26.57
C ASN A 425 -7.77 0.71 27.58
N ALA A 426 -7.72 -0.55 27.20
CA ALA A 426 -7.98 -1.70 28.05
C ALA A 426 -6.80 -2.68 27.98
N LEU A 427 -5.58 -2.13 27.95
CA LEU A 427 -4.33 -2.88 27.87
C LEU A 427 -4.02 -3.53 29.21
N SER A 428 -3.68 -4.81 29.18
CA SER A 428 -3.16 -5.56 30.32
C SER A 428 -1.63 -5.62 30.27
N THR A 429 -0.97 -5.67 31.42
CA THR A 429 0.47 -5.84 31.49
C THR A 429 0.90 -7.20 30.95
N ALA A 430 1.97 -7.23 30.16
CA ALA A 430 2.64 -8.44 29.71
C ALA A 430 3.68 -8.96 30.72
N GLY A 431 3.87 -8.24 31.86
CA GLY A 431 4.82 -8.59 32.90
C GLY A 431 6.29 -8.22 32.60
N ASN A 432 6.51 -7.41 31.57
CA ASN A 432 7.82 -6.87 31.19
C ASN A 432 7.73 -5.39 30.95
N ALA A 433 8.37 -4.57 31.77
CA ALA A 433 8.26 -3.13 31.77
C ALA A 433 8.60 -2.48 30.40
N ALA A 434 9.63 -3.00 29.71
CA ALA A 434 10.03 -2.45 28.39
C ALA A 434 9.00 -2.79 27.31
N VAL A 435 8.38 -3.96 27.37
CA VAL A 435 7.29 -4.37 26.47
C VAL A 435 6.05 -3.55 26.75
N ASP A 436 5.67 -3.40 28.02
CA ASP A 436 4.49 -2.61 28.43
C ASP A 436 4.63 -1.14 28.03
N GLU A 437 5.84 -0.56 28.16
CA GLU A 437 6.15 0.78 27.70
C GLU A 437 5.98 0.90 26.17
N TRP A 438 6.51 -0.05 25.40
CA TRP A 438 6.33 -0.05 23.93
C TRP A 438 4.86 -0.09 23.53
N VAL A 439 4.07 -0.99 24.13
CA VAL A 439 2.63 -1.13 23.82
C VAL A 439 1.87 0.14 24.18
N LEU A 440 2.20 0.76 25.32
CA LEU A 440 1.60 2.03 25.70
C LEU A 440 1.99 3.17 24.75
N GLN A 441 3.24 3.25 24.31
CA GLN A 441 3.67 4.26 23.32
C GLN A 441 2.98 4.07 21.98
N ASP A 442 2.76 2.83 21.52
CA ASP A 442 2.01 2.54 20.31
C ASP A 442 0.54 2.98 20.43
N TYR A 443 -0.09 2.72 21.58
CA TYR A 443 -1.44 3.21 21.89
C TYR A 443 -1.50 4.74 21.85
N LEU A 444 -0.56 5.45 22.52
CA LEU A 444 -0.53 6.90 22.57
C LEU A 444 -0.33 7.54 21.19
N PHE A 445 0.46 6.90 20.32
CA PHE A 445 0.59 7.35 18.92
C PHE A 445 -0.74 7.22 18.18
N GLN A 446 -1.43 6.10 18.34
CA GLN A 446 -2.73 5.87 17.69
C GLN A 446 -3.82 6.79 18.27
N ALA A 447 -3.78 7.08 19.56
CA ALA A 447 -4.69 8.00 20.25
C ALA A 447 -4.36 9.50 20.03
N SER A 448 -3.48 9.84 19.08
CA SER A 448 -3.07 11.23 18.83
C SER A 448 -3.72 11.77 17.55
N ASP A 449 -4.11 13.04 17.58
CA ASP A 449 -4.48 13.78 16.37
C ASP A 449 -3.26 13.98 15.47
N ILE A 450 -3.49 13.94 14.16
CA ILE A 450 -2.45 14.13 13.16
C ILE A 450 -2.91 15.19 12.15
N THR A 451 -2.09 16.21 11.94
CA THR A 451 -2.33 17.22 10.90
C THR A 451 -1.19 17.18 9.90
N THR A 452 -1.51 17.05 8.64
CA THR A 452 -0.54 16.94 7.54
C THR A 452 -0.76 18.01 6.50
N PHE A 453 0.33 18.69 6.13
CA PHE A 453 0.43 19.57 4.97
C PHE A 453 1.53 19.07 4.06
N GLY A 454 1.31 19.10 2.78
CA GLY A 454 2.33 18.74 1.82
C GLY A 454 2.09 19.33 0.45
N THR A 455 3.10 19.23 -0.39
CA THR A 455 3.05 19.68 -1.79
C THR A 455 3.96 18.85 -2.66
N VAL A 456 3.53 18.68 -3.91
CA VAL A 456 4.36 18.16 -5.00
C VAL A 456 4.46 19.24 -6.06
N LEU A 457 5.68 19.54 -6.49
CA LEU A 457 5.99 20.44 -7.60
C LEU A 457 6.66 19.62 -8.70
N ARG A 458 6.18 19.73 -9.92
CA ARG A 458 6.79 19.07 -11.08
C ARG A 458 6.85 20.03 -12.26
N TYR A 459 8.00 20.08 -12.88
CA TYR A 459 8.25 20.83 -14.11
C TYR A 459 8.65 19.87 -15.22
N ASP A 460 7.85 19.84 -16.28
CA ASP A 460 8.06 19.02 -17.47
C ASP A 460 8.49 19.92 -18.64
N PHE A 461 9.50 19.49 -19.39
CA PHE A 461 9.99 20.24 -20.55
C PHE A 461 10.44 19.30 -21.66
N LYS A 462 10.19 19.70 -22.91
CA LYS A 462 10.55 18.95 -24.11
C LYS A 462 11.57 19.73 -24.93
N LEU A 463 12.67 19.07 -25.27
CA LEU A 463 13.74 19.61 -26.13
C LEU A 463 13.58 19.04 -27.54
N LYS A 464 13.18 19.89 -28.49
CA LYS A 464 12.98 19.55 -29.92
C LYS A 464 12.53 18.11 -30.21
N LYS A 465 13.46 17.25 -30.67
CA LYS A 465 13.17 15.84 -31.06
C LYS A 465 13.31 14.83 -29.92
N LEU A 466 13.66 15.25 -28.71
CA LEU A 466 13.86 14.38 -27.56
C LEU A 466 12.52 14.09 -26.84
N PRO A 467 12.45 13.03 -26.03
CA PRO A 467 11.35 12.83 -25.08
C PRO A 467 11.19 14.03 -24.15
N ALA A 468 10.07 14.14 -23.48
CA ALA A 468 9.92 15.13 -22.42
C ALA A 468 10.69 14.71 -21.17
N PHE A 469 11.40 15.65 -20.55
CA PHE A 469 12.07 15.47 -19.27
C PHE A 469 11.24 16.08 -18.17
N PHE A 470 11.41 15.59 -16.95
CA PHE A 470 10.82 16.23 -15.78
C PHE A 470 11.79 16.32 -14.62
N VAL A 471 11.58 17.32 -13.80
CA VAL A 471 12.16 17.48 -12.46
C VAL A 471 11.01 17.65 -11.48
N GLY A 472 11.07 16.94 -10.36
CA GLY A 472 10.05 16.96 -9.32
C GLY A 472 10.66 17.21 -7.95
N ALA A 473 9.90 17.89 -7.08
CA ALA A 473 10.19 18.07 -5.68
C ALA A 473 8.94 17.80 -4.87
N GLN A 474 9.09 17.18 -3.70
CA GLN A 474 8.00 16.93 -2.76
C GLN A 474 8.43 17.33 -1.36
N TYR A 475 7.52 17.98 -0.64
CA TYR A 475 7.69 18.26 0.78
C TYR A 475 6.40 17.95 1.54
N GLN A 476 6.55 17.38 2.75
CA GLN A 476 5.44 17.16 3.67
C GLN A 476 5.89 17.43 5.09
N THR A 477 5.01 18.04 5.87
CA THR A 477 5.14 18.12 7.33
C THR A 477 3.91 17.53 7.98
N GLN A 478 4.13 16.74 9.04
CA GLN A 478 3.08 16.10 9.81
C GLN A 478 3.25 16.44 11.28
N LYS A 479 2.25 17.10 11.84
CA LYS A 479 2.23 17.50 13.27
C LYS A 479 1.52 16.43 14.09
N ILE A 480 2.23 15.87 15.07
CA ILE A 480 1.74 14.87 16.02
C ILE A 480 2.26 15.26 17.42
N GLN A 481 1.42 15.29 18.45
CA GLN A 481 1.84 15.55 19.83
C GLN A 481 2.75 16.81 19.96
N LYS A 482 2.42 17.88 19.22
CA LYS A 482 3.19 19.15 19.18
C LYS A 482 4.58 19.02 18.52
N LYS A 483 4.96 17.88 17.95
CA LYS A 483 6.23 17.66 17.21
C LYS A 483 5.93 17.50 15.72
N ASN A 484 6.93 17.83 14.88
CA ASN A 484 6.81 17.72 13.44
C ASN A 484 7.66 16.55 12.90
N ASN A 485 7.03 15.69 12.12
CA ASN A 485 7.67 14.74 11.22
C ASN A 485 7.76 15.39 9.84
N ASN A 486 8.89 15.25 9.16
CA ASN A 486 9.11 15.92 7.88
C ASN A 486 9.59 14.92 6.83
N PHE A 487 9.06 15.08 5.63
CA PHE A 487 9.46 14.34 4.43
C PHE A 487 9.91 15.32 3.37
N ALA A 488 11.02 15.03 2.71
CA ALA A 488 11.48 15.76 1.53
C ALA A 488 11.91 14.75 0.46
N GLY A 489 11.58 15.02 -0.79
CA GLY A 489 11.93 14.19 -1.92
C GLY A 489 12.24 15.01 -3.17
N ALA A 490 13.09 14.47 -4.03
CA ALA A 490 13.38 15.01 -5.35
C ALA A 490 13.38 13.87 -6.37
N SER A 491 12.97 14.18 -7.60
CA SER A 491 12.93 13.20 -8.69
C SER A 491 13.29 13.85 -10.02
N ILE A 492 13.83 13.02 -10.91
CA ILE A 492 14.08 13.38 -12.31
C ILE A 492 13.63 12.20 -13.19
N GLY A 493 13.29 12.48 -14.42
CA GLY A 493 12.95 11.40 -15.34
C GLY A 493 12.57 11.87 -16.73
N ILE A 494 12.05 10.92 -17.49
CA ILE A 494 11.66 11.10 -18.90
C ILE A 494 10.26 10.54 -19.13
N THR A 495 9.52 11.22 -20.00
CA THR A 495 8.15 10.82 -20.45
C THR A 495 8.15 10.70 -21.97
N PHE A 496 7.59 9.59 -22.49
CA PHE A 496 7.49 9.27 -23.91
C PHE A 496 6.04 9.30 -24.39
#